data_0e17f5bee57fbcfa478a8fca72db425d
#
_entry.id   0e17f5bee57fbcfa478a8fca72db425d
#
_cell.length_a   1.000
_cell.length_b   1.000
_cell.length_c   1.000
_cell.angle_alpha   90.00
_cell.angle_beta   90.00
_cell.angle_gamma   90.00
#
_symmetry.space_group_name_H-M   'P 1'
#
loop_
_entity.id
_entity.type
_entity.pdbx_description
1 polymer ?
#
loop_
_entity_poly.entity_id
_entity_poly.type
_entity_poly.pdbx_seq_one_letter_code
_entity_poly.pdbx_strand_id
1 'polypeptide(L)'
;MTVGNVFVKLNDSQAFAPVKFMNWGDTEVKSIMYTLCNMDTYECMDPVTLNFDTPLAVNEVRKINIPIPVGTSLGKVDLMLHVKEVNGDYNEYSSPITYITRCTVNKVPHKRVLIEDYTALWCQWCPVGMVATEALVREHPDDVVAISIHKGDELAATILPEYKSLSIS
;
A
#
# COMPACT_ATOMS: atom_id res chain seq x y z
N MET A 1 1.38 16.82 5.06
CA MET A 1 1.48 15.69 4.07
C MET A 1 0.56 14.58 4.56
N THR A 2 -0.05 13.80 3.69
CA THR A 2 -0.98 12.72 4.11
C THR A 2 -0.41 11.37 3.67
N VAL A 3 -0.38 10.39 4.56
CA VAL A 3 0.10 9.01 4.29
C VAL A 3 -1.05 8.18 3.76
N GLY A 4 -2.16 8.52 3.42
CA GLY A 4 -3.26 7.68 2.96
C GLY A 4 -3.70 6.62 3.99
N ASN A 5 -4.46 5.64 3.52
CA ASN A 5 -4.99 4.56 4.36
C ASN A 5 -3.92 3.51 4.68
N VAL A 6 -3.72 3.24 5.97
CA VAL A 6 -2.88 2.16 6.48
C VAL A 6 -3.80 1.07 7.04
N PHE A 7 -3.82 -0.08 6.39
CA PHE A 7 -4.64 -1.21 6.82
C PHE A 7 -3.91 -2.04 7.88
N VAL A 8 -4.57 -2.26 9.02
CA VAL A 8 -4.06 -3.00 10.16
C VAL A 8 -5.07 -4.06 10.55
N LYS A 9 -4.59 -5.26 10.86
CA LYS A 9 -5.48 -6.31 11.35
C LYS A 9 -5.94 -6.00 12.77
N LEU A 10 -7.21 -6.32 13.07
CA LEU A 10 -7.77 -6.19 14.40
C LEU A 10 -6.95 -6.97 15.43
N ASN A 11 -6.58 -6.33 16.52
CA ASN A 11 -5.78 -6.90 17.61
C ASN A 11 -4.43 -7.50 17.16
N ASP A 12 -3.83 -6.89 16.11
CA ASP A 12 -2.47 -7.26 15.72
C ASP A 12 -1.47 -6.96 16.82
N SER A 13 -0.34 -7.65 16.83
CA SER A 13 0.74 -7.41 17.82
C SER A 13 1.47 -6.10 17.58
N GLN A 14 1.56 -5.66 16.31
CA GLN A 14 2.27 -4.45 15.89
C GLN A 14 1.59 -3.85 14.67
N ALA A 15 1.68 -2.53 14.54
CA ALA A 15 1.22 -1.80 13.38
C ALA A 15 2.24 -0.73 12.97
N PHE A 16 2.44 -0.55 11.67
CA PHE A 16 3.40 0.41 11.12
C PHE A 16 2.78 1.24 10.01
N ALA A 17 3.17 2.51 9.95
CA ALA A 17 2.79 3.41 8.86
C ALA A 17 4.02 3.83 8.05
N PRO A 18 3.98 3.76 6.70
CA PRO A 18 5.07 4.18 5.85
C PRO A 18 5.06 5.71 5.65
N VAL A 19 5.84 6.42 6.45
CA VAL A 19 5.93 7.88 6.40
C VAL A 19 7.16 8.30 5.58
N LYS A 20 7.00 9.31 4.73
CA LYS A 20 8.12 9.94 4.04
C LYS A 20 8.60 11.13 4.87
N PHE A 21 9.86 11.08 5.29
CA PHE A 21 10.56 12.17 5.94
C PHE A 21 11.48 12.85 4.94
N MET A 22 11.58 14.16 5.02
CA MET A 22 12.54 14.95 4.27
C MET A 22 13.31 15.84 5.24
N ASN A 23 14.61 15.80 5.15
CA ASN A 23 15.49 16.68 5.94
C ASN A 23 15.67 18.01 5.21
N TRP A 24 15.01 19.05 5.68
CA TRP A 24 15.14 20.43 5.19
C TRP A 24 16.19 21.25 5.95
N GLY A 25 16.79 20.66 6.99
CA GLY A 25 17.84 21.31 7.77
C GLY A 25 19.18 21.33 7.05
N ASP A 26 20.14 21.94 7.69
CA ASP A 26 21.53 22.07 7.24
C ASP A 26 22.47 21.00 7.82
N THR A 27 21.95 20.13 8.70
CA THR A 27 22.68 19.05 9.36
C THR A 27 22.01 17.71 9.15
N GLU A 28 22.75 16.61 9.30
CA GLU A 28 22.21 15.27 9.25
C GLU A 28 21.27 15.00 10.42
N VAL A 29 20.15 14.31 10.14
CA VAL A 29 19.21 13.86 11.17
C VAL A 29 19.54 12.43 11.59
N LYS A 30 19.91 12.25 12.86
CA LYS A 30 20.28 10.96 13.48
C LYS A 30 19.11 10.34 14.23
N SER A 31 18.24 11.19 14.77
CA SER A 31 17.06 10.76 15.53
C SER A 31 15.93 11.77 15.43
N ILE A 32 14.71 11.29 15.59
CA ILE A 32 13.52 12.13 15.79
C ILE A 32 12.76 11.65 17.01
N MET A 33 12.18 12.57 17.78
CA MET A 33 11.16 12.25 18.76
C MET A 33 9.80 12.70 18.20
N TYR A 34 8.83 11.81 18.20
CA TYR A 34 7.49 12.11 17.70
C TYR A 34 6.41 11.62 18.65
N THR A 35 5.23 12.18 18.52
CA THR A 35 4.00 11.69 19.13
C THR A 35 2.92 11.49 18.09
N LEU A 36 1.97 10.61 18.37
CA LEU A 36 0.77 10.38 17.57
C LEU A 36 -0.45 10.74 18.40
N CYS A 37 -1.28 11.61 17.89
CA CYS A 37 -2.52 12.03 18.52
C CYS A 37 -3.72 11.54 17.70
N ASN A 38 -4.73 11.01 18.37
CA ASN A 38 -6.01 10.68 17.77
C ASN A 38 -6.77 11.99 17.47
N MET A 39 -7.21 12.17 16.23
CA MET A 39 -7.87 13.40 15.81
C MET A 39 -9.31 13.54 16.34
N ASP A 40 -9.95 12.44 16.72
CA ASP A 40 -11.32 12.45 17.23
C ASP A 40 -11.36 12.70 18.75
N THR A 41 -10.44 12.06 19.51
CA THR A 41 -10.39 12.16 20.98
C THR A 41 -9.37 13.18 21.49
N TYR A 42 -8.46 13.65 20.64
CA TYR A 42 -7.33 14.51 20.97
C TYR A 42 -6.34 13.89 21.97
N GLU A 43 -6.46 12.58 22.23
CA GLU A 43 -5.52 11.86 23.08
C GLU A 43 -4.25 11.57 22.31
N CYS A 44 -3.11 11.89 22.92
CA CYS A 44 -1.80 11.63 22.37
C CYS A 44 -1.12 10.49 23.12
N MET A 45 -0.41 9.64 22.38
CA MET A 45 0.47 8.64 22.99
C MET A 45 1.73 9.29 23.55
N ASP A 46 2.43 8.57 24.42
CA ASP A 46 3.74 9.01 24.91
C ASP A 46 4.71 9.22 23.73
N PRO A 47 5.58 10.24 23.81
CA PRO A 47 6.57 10.47 22.76
C PRO A 47 7.50 9.26 22.57
N VAL A 48 7.77 8.95 21.30
CA VAL A 48 8.66 7.86 20.89
C VAL A 48 9.88 8.43 20.21
N THR A 49 11.07 8.01 20.61
CA THR A 49 12.32 8.35 19.91
C THR A 49 12.66 7.27 18.90
N LEU A 50 12.83 7.66 17.66
CA LEU A 50 13.30 6.83 16.56
C LEU A 50 14.73 7.22 16.20
N ASN A 51 15.66 6.30 16.40
CA ASN A 51 17.05 6.47 15.98
C ASN A 51 17.21 5.87 14.57
N PHE A 52 17.97 6.53 13.71
CA PHE A 52 18.26 6.07 12.36
C PHE A 52 19.61 5.36 12.34
N ASP A 53 19.65 4.10 11.90
CA ASP A 53 20.90 3.34 11.70
C ASP A 53 21.86 4.06 10.75
N THR A 54 21.29 4.69 9.71
CA THR A 54 22.01 5.60 8.81
C THR A 54 21.37 6.98 8.93
N PRO A 55 22.12 8.04 9.29
CA PRO A 55 21.57 9.38 9.37
C PRO A 55 20.88 9.80 8.07
N LEU A 56 19.85 10.63 8.19
CA LEU A 56 19.14 11.21 7.05
C LEU A 56 19.91 12.46 6.60
N ALA A 57 20.54 12.38 5.43
CA ALA A 57 21.35 13.46 4.90
C ALA A 57 20.51 14.72 4.58
N VAL A 58 21.18 15.87 4.47
CA VAL A 58 20.54 17.13 4.07
C VAL A 58 19.86 16.98 2.70
N ASN A 59 18.63 17.44 2.57
CA ASN A 59 17.75 17.30 1.42
C ASN A 59 17.38 15.84 1.03
N GLU A 60 17.73 14.87 1.85
CA GLU A 60 17.32 13.48 1.61
C GLU A 60 15.83 13.30 1.93
N VAL A 61 15.17 12.50 1.06
CA VAL A 61 13.82 11.99 1.30
C VAL A 61 13.89 10.50 1.55
N ARG A 62 13.45 10.05 2.71
CA ARG A 62 13.43 8.63 3.07
C ARG A 62 12.05 8.19 3.55
N LYS A 63 11.62 7.02 3.08
CA LYS A 63 10.41 6.37 3.56
C LYS A 63 10.77 5.49 4.75
N ILE A 64 10.14 5.73 5.88
CA ILE A 64 10.40 5.05 7.15
C ILE A 64 9.08 4.48 7.67
N ASN A 65 9.10 3.22 8.09
CA ASN A 65 7.96 2.59 8.74
C ASN A 65 7.99 2.95 10.23
N ILE A 66 7.08 3.81 10.65
CA ILE A 66 6.96 4.19 12.07
C ILE A 66 5.92 3.33 12.78
N PRO A 67 6.17 2.93 14.03
CA PRO A 67 5.16 2.30 14.87
C PRO A 67 3.93 3.20 15.04
N ILE A 68 2.74 2.62 14.91
CA ILE A 68 1.46 3.29 15.19
C ILE A 68 0.64 2.43 16.17
N PRO A 69 -0.32 3.01 16.90
CA PRO A 69 -1.20 2.24 17.77
C PRO A 69 -1.94 1.15 16.98
N VAL A 70 -2.02 -0.06 17.53
CA VAL A 70 -2.83 -1.15 16.98
C VAL A 70 -4.32 -0.85 17.11
N GLY A 71 -5.13 -1.42 16.22
CA GLY A 71 -6.58 -1.28 16.27
C GLY A 71 -7.23 -2.29 17.21
N THR A 72 -7.98 -1.83 18.20
CA THR A 72 -8.77 -2.66 19.12
C THR A 72 -10.23 -2.79 18.74
N SER A 73 -10.68 -1.99 17.75
CA SER A 73 -12.03 -2.02 17.17
C SER A 73 -11.94 -1.81 15.66
N LEU A 74 -12.91 -2.38 14.92
CA LEU A 74 -13.01 -2.17 13.47
C LEU A 74 -13.36 -0.72 13.15
N GLY A 75 -12.82 -0.21 12.07
CA GLY A 75 -13.12 1.13 11.58
C GLY A 75 -11.89 1.95 11.23
N LYS A 76 -12.12 3.24 11.03
CA LYS A 76 -11.07 4.22 10.70
C LYS A 76 -10.80 5.11 11.90
N VAL A 77 -9.52 5.44 12.08
CA VAL A 77 -9.05 6.42 13.05
C VAL A 77 -8.01 7.29 12.35
N ASP A 78 -8.21 8.59 12.40
CA ASP A 78 -7.24 9.54 11.88
C ASP A 78 -6.25 9.92 12.98
N LEU A 79 -4.97 9.69 12.70
CA LEU A 79 -3.85 9.97 13.57
C LEU A 79 -3.06 11.15 13.02
N MET A 80 -2.69 12.08 13.89
CA MET A 80 -1.81 13.17 13.61
C MET A 80 -0.42 12.86 14.17
N LEU A 81 0.56 12.68 13.29
CA LEU A 81 1.96 12.55 13.66
C LEU A 81 2.59 13.92 13.80
N HIS A 82 3.21 14.18 14.93
CA HIS A 82 3.92 15.42 15.22
C HIS A 82 5.36 15.11 15.67
N VAL A 83 6.35 15.58 14.90
CA VAL A 83 7.77 15.49 15.26
C VAL A 83 8.08 16.61 16.25
N LYS A 84 8.42 16.23 17.48
CA LYS A 84 8.72 17.13 18.61
C LYS A 84 10.16 17.57 18.64
N GLU A 85 11.08 16.63 18.41
CA GLU A 85 12.52 16.86 18.50
C GLU A 85 13.22 16.25 17.28
N VAL A 86 14.34 16.86 16.93
CA VAL A 86 15.29 16.37 15.92
C VAL A 86 16.67 16.38 16.56
N ASN A 87 17.36 15.24 16.58
CA ASN A 87 18.66 15.06 17.23
C ASN A 87 18.71 15.44 18.71
N GLY A 88 17.55 15.40 19.41
CA GLY A 88 17.42 15.79 20.81
C GLY A 88 17.09 17.26 21.04
N ASP A 89 17.09 18.08 20.00
CA ASP A 89 16.73 19.48 20.09
C ASP A 89 15.24 19.68 19.71
N TYR A 90 14.58 20.60 20.39
CA TYR A 90 13.20 20.95 20.12
C TYR A 90 13.04 21.43 18.66
N ASN A 91 12.06 20.85 17.96
CA ASN A 91 11.76 21.22 16.60
C ASN A 91 10.89 22.50 16.58
N GLU A 92 11.51 23.64 16.36
CA GLU A 92 10.83 24.96 16.34
C GLU A 92 9.91 25.14 15.14
N TYR A 93 10.09 24.34 14.07
CA TYR A 93 9.26 24.43 12.87
C TYR A 93 7.90 23.82 13.12
N SER A 94 6.88 24.65 13.19
CA SER A 94 5.51 24.31 13.57
C SER A 94 4.73 23.42 12.59
N SER A 95 5.36 22.93 11.51
CA SER A 95 4.65 22.22 10.45
C SER A 95 5.16 20.82 10.07
N PRO A 96 5.79 20.04 10.94
CA PRO A 96 6.08 18.64 10.64
C PRO A 96 4.89 17.73 11.00
N ILE A 97 3.69 18.15 10.60
CA ILE A 97 2.47 17.37 10.86
C ILE A 97 2.16 16.51 9.64
N THR A 98 1.98 15.23 9.88
CA THR A 98 1.54 14.26 8.88
C THR A 98 0.30 13.54 9.40
N TYR A 99 -0.71 13.41 8.54
CA TYR A 99 -1.92 12.67 8.85
C TYR A 99 -1.85 11.24 8.32
N ILE A 100 -2.26 10.30 9.16
CA ILE A 100 -2.27 8.86 8.90
C ILE A 100 -3.68 8.35 9.18
N THR A 101 -4.37 7.81 8.19
CA THR A 101 -5.65 7.14 8.42
C THR A 101 -5.40 5.66 8.66
N ARG A 102 -5.51 5.21 9.92
CA ARG A 102 -5.48 3.80 10.27
C ARG A 102 -6.84 3.16 10.00
N CYS A 103 -6.87 2.14 9.14
CA CYS A 103 -8.05 1.33 8.85
C CYS A 103 -7.91 -0.04 9.51
N THR A 104 -8.62 -0.26 10.61
CA THR A 104 -8.61 -1.55 11.31
C THR A 104 -9.64 -2.48 10.67
N VAL A 105 -9.17 -3.64 10.22
CA VAL A 105 -9.96 -4.63 9.46
C VAL A 105 -9.76 -6.04 10.02
N ASN A 106 -10.74 -6.94 9.80
CA ASN A 106 -10.58 -8.35 10.19
C ASN A 106 -9.49 -9.05 9.41
N LYS A 107 -9.32 -8.67 8.14
CA LYS A 107 -8.31 -9.21 7.24
C LYS A 107 -7.73 -8.05 6.41
N VAL A 108 -6.41 -7.90 6.46
CA VAL A 108 -5.72 -6.90 5.64
C VAL A 108 -5.88 -7.28 4.16
N PRO A 109 -6.38 -6.37 3.30
CA PRO A 109 -6.49 -6.64 1.89
C PRO A 109 -5.12 -6.93 1.27
N HIS A 110 -5.02 -8.04 0.58
CA HIS A 110 -3.85 -8.35 -0.25
C HIS A 110 -4.13 -7.82 -1.66
N LYS A 111 -3.24 -6.97 -2.15
CA LYS A 111 -3.36 -6.41 -3.51
C LYS A 111 -2.77 -7.41 -4.49
N ARG A 112 -3.59 -7.87 -5.43
CA ARG A 112 -3.18 -8.73 -6.54
C ARG A 112 -3.17 -7.96 -7.85
N VAL A 113 -2.33 -8.39 -8.77
CA VAL A 113 -2.33 -7.91 -10.15
C VAL A 113 -3.34 -8.75 -10.93
N LEU A 114 -4.29 -8.07 -11.59
CA LEU A 114 -5.19 -8.72 -12.53
C LEU A 114 -4.59 -8.62 -13.94
N ILE A 115 -4.43 -9.77 -14.59
CA ILE A 115 -4.07 -9.88 -16.00
C ILE A 115 -5.33 -10.25 -16.76
N GLU A 116 -5.75 -9.41 -17.71
CA GLU A 116 -6.82 -9.68 -18.64
C GLU A 116 -6.21 -10.09 -19.97
N ASP A 117 -6.32 -11.37 -20.33
CA ASP A 117 -5.84 -11.91 -21.60
C ASP A 117 -7.01 -11.99 -22.59
N TYR A 118 -7.03 -11.08 -23.56
CA TYR A 118 -8.04 -11.06 -24.62
C TYR A 118 -7.65 -12.04 -25.72
N THR A 119 -8.43 -13.08 -25.89
CA THR A 119 -8.16 -14.16 -26.84
C THR A 119 -9.33 -14.38 -27.82
N ALA A 120 -9.06 -15.09 -28.92
CA ALA A 120 -10.06 -15.51 -29.90
C ALA A 120 -9.64 -16.83 -30.56
N LEU A 121 -10.59 -17.62 -31.05
CA LEU A 121 -10.32 -18.92 -31.70
C LEU A 121 -9.41 -18.82 -32.93
N TRP A 122 -9.44 -17.71 -33.64
CA TRP A 122 -8.64 -17.44 -34.83
C TRP A 122 -7.30 -16.73 -34.56
N CYS A 123 -7.00 -16.45 -33.33
CA CYS A 123 -5.82 -15.68 -32.95
C CYS A 123 -4.55 -16.56 -32.93
N GLN A 124 -3.72 -16.42 -33.92
CA GLN A 124 -2.48 -17.22 -34.06
C GLN A 124 -1.45 -16.98 -32.97
N TRP A 125 -1.43 -15.78 -32.37
CA TRP A 125 -0.48 -15.38 -31.34
C TRP A 125 -0.98 -15.55 -29.92
N CYS A 126 -2.27 -15.77 -29.73
CA CYS A 126 -2.86 -15.91 -28.40
C CYS A 126 -2.27 -17.08 -27.58
N PRO A 127 -1.89 -18.25 -28.16
CA PRO A 127 -1.25 -19.30 -27.40
C PRO A 127 0.05 -18.86 -26.70
N VAL A 128 0.80 -17.92 -27.31
CA VAL A 128 2.04 -17.37 -26.69
C VAL A 128 1.68 -16.52 -25.47
N GLY A 129 0.64 -15.69 -25.56
CA GLY A 129 0.12 -14.91 -24.43
C GLY A 129 -0.36 -15.80 -23.29
N MET A 130 -1.12 -16.85 -23.60
CA MET A 130 -1.60 -17.82 -22.62
C MET A 130 -0.46 -18.51 -21.85
N VAL A 131 0.59 -18.97 -22.55
CA VAL A 131 1.76 -19.61 -21.91
C VAL A 131 2.47 -18.62 -21.00
N ALA A 132 2.64 -17.38 -21.42
CA ALA A 132 3.28 -16.35 -20.59
C ALA A 132 2.43 -16.03 -19.33
N THR A 133 1.12 -15.94 -19.49
CA THR A 133 0.17 -15.70 -18.40
C THR A 133 0.16 -16.86 -17.40
N GLU A 134 0.11 -18.11 -17.88
CA GLU A 134 0.20 -19.29 -17.03
C GLU A 134 1.52 -19.36 -16.25
N ALA A 135 2.64 -19.00 -16.89
CA ALA A 135 3.93 -18.93 -16.21
C ALA A 135 3.92 -17.92 -15.07
N LEU A 136 3.38 -16.71 -15.30
CA LEU A 136 3.26 -15.67 -14.28
C LEU A 136 2.37 -16.08 -13.10
N VAL A 137 1.23 -16.71 -13.36
CA VAL A 137 0.33 -17.22 -12.30
C VAL A 137 1.01 -18.32 -11.50
N ARG A 138 1.76 -19.21 -12.16
CA ARG A 138 2.49 -20.29 -11.50
C ARG A 138 3.65 -19.77 -10.64
N GLU A 139 4.37 -18.75 -11.10
CA GLU A 139 5.49 -18.16 -10.38
C GLU A 139 5.03 -17.24 -9.24
N HIS A 140 3.85 -16.61 -9.37
CA HIS A 140 3.30 -15.64 -8.43
C HIS A 140 1.84 -15.93 -8.05
N PRO A 141 1.54 -17.12 -7.49
CA PRO A 141 0.16 -17.58 -7.26
C PRO A 141 -0.63 -16.72 -6.28
N ASP A 142 0.06 -16.05 -5.36
CA ASP A 142 -0.57 -15.18 -4.36
C ASP A 142 -0.73 -13.72 -4.86
N ASP A 143 0.07 -13.30 -5.83
CA ASP A 143 0.14 -11.91 -6.28
C ASP A 143 -0.56 -11.67 -7.61
N VAL A 144 -0.79 -12.71 -8.42
CA VAL A 144 -1.36 -12.61 -9.77
C VAL A 144 -2.66 -13.38 -9.86
N VAL A 145 -3.63 -12.76 -10.49
CA VAL A 145 -4.88 -13.40 -10.95
C VAL A 145 -4.99 -13.15 -12.44
N ALA A 146 -5.19 -14.20 -13.23
CA ALA A 146 -5.40 -14.06 -14.67
C ALA A 146 -6.81 -14.50 -15.04
N ILE A 147 -7.41 -13.77 -15.98
CA ILE A 147 -8.67 -14.12 -16.62
C ILE A 147 -8.48 -14.05 -18.14
N SER A 148 -8.93 -15.07 -18.85
CA SER A 148 -8.95 -15.04 -20.30
C SER A 148 -10.36 -14.65 -20.77
N ILE A 149 -10.41 -13.57 -21.55
CA ILE A 149 -11.65 -13.01 -22.11
C ILE A 149 -11.71 -13.40 -23.58
N HIS A 150 -12.60 -14.35 -23.88
CA HIS A 150 -12.79 -14.77 -25.26
C HIS A 150 -13.69 -13.78 -25.99
N LYS A 151 -13.16 -13.19 -27.05
CA LYS A 151 -13.96 -12.30 -27.90
C LYS A 151 -14.93 -13.14 -28.74
N GLY A 152 -16.22 -12.96 -28.52
CA GLY A 152 -17.27 -13.45 -29.40
C GLY A 152 -17.39 -12.54 -30.62
N ASP A 153 -17.08 -13.05 -31.79
CA ASP A 153 -17.27 -12.34 -33.07
C ASP A 153 -17.87 -13.29 -34.14
N GLU A 154 -18.22 -12.74 -35.27
CA GLU A 154 -18.83 -13.51 -36.38
C GLU A 154 -17.91 -14.63 -36.87
N LEU A 155 -16.60 -14.43 -36.85
CA LEU A 155 -15.62 -15.42 -37.28
C LEU A 155 -15.56 -16.62 -36.28
N ALA A 156 -15.60 -16.39 -34.99
CA ALA A 156 -15.69 -17.43 -33.98
C ALA A 156 -16.96 -18.27 -34.13
N ALA A 157 -18.10 -17.62 -34.40
CA ALA A 157 -19.39 -18.26 -34.64
C ALA A 157 -19.41 -19.10 -35.95
N THR A 158 -18.58 -18.76 -36.93
CA THR A 158 -18.47 -19.51 -38.17
C THR A 158 -17.60 -20.74 -38.04
N ILE A 159 -16.50 -20.66 -37.22
CA ILE A 159 -15.55 -21.76 -37.04
C ILE A 159 -16.14 -22.84 -36.12
N LEU A 160 -16.78 -22.44 -35.02
CA LEU A 160 -17.34 -23.35 -34.03
C LEU A 160 -18.73 -22.85 -33.58
N PRO A 161 -19.81 -23.21 -34.27
CA PRO A 161 -21.16 -22.76 -33.94
C PRO A 161 -21.63 -23.09 -32.53
N GLU A 162 -21.11 -24.17 -31.95
CA GLU A 162 -21.40 -24.62 -30.57
C GLU A 162 -20.87 -23.66 -29.49
N TYR A 163 -19.90 -22.82 -29.81
CA TYR A 163 -19.33 -21.85 -28.86
C TYR A 163 -20.11 -20.53 -28.75
N LYS A 164 -21.23 -20.38 -29.50
CA LYS A 164 -22.10 -19.20 -29.38
C LYS A 164 -22.64 -18.96 -27.98
N SER A 165 -22.72 -20.01 -27.17
CA SER A 165 -23.20 -19.96 -25.78
C SER A 165 -22.18 -19.39 -24.79
N LEU A 166 -20.90 -19.21 -25.19
CA LEU A 166 -19.84 -18.70 -24.35
C LEU A 166 -19.62 -17.18 -24.48
N SER A 167 -20.34 -16.50 -25.35
CA SER A 167 -20.31 -15.05 -25.45
C SER A 167 -21.04 -14.44 -24.25
N ILE A 168 -20.30 -13.81 -23.35
CA ILE A 168 -20.86 -12.95 -22.29
C ILE A 168 -21.29 -11.66 -22.99
N SER A 169 -22.59 -11.42 -23.02
CA SER A 169 -23.21 -10.16 -23.49
C SER A 169 -23.14 -9.09 -22.43
#